data_74f6755cfd6c582dc7e03a46e6c3adb9
#
_entry.id   74f6755cfd6c582dc7e03a46e6c3adb9
#
_cell.length_a   1.000
_cell.length_b   1.000
_cell.length_c   1.000
_cell.angle_alpha   90.00
_cell.angle_beta   90.00
_cell.angle_gamma   90.00
#
_symmetry.space_group_name_H-M   'P 1'
#
loop_
_entity.id
_entity.type
_entity.pdbx_description
1 polymer ?
#
loop_
_entity_poly.entity_id
_entity_poly.type
_entity_poly.pdbx_seq_one_letter_code
_entity_poly.pdbx_strand_id
1 'polypeptide(L)'
;MDEDLRARVEEAAETAALFNAVKHESDAAVGAVMGPLMDENPEFREHSDEVPGVVGGVVGRVNDMSHEERAERLQALAPERYEELMAEDEGEDAPLPDLPNVDEYDEVRMRCAPNPNGPWHLGSARMPAVIGTYKEMYDGWMLVRFDDTDPE
;
A
#
# COMPACT_ATOMS: atom_id res chain seq x y z
N MET A 1 9.65 -0.56 33.25
CA MET A 1 10.00 -1.61 32.25
C MET A 1 11.40 -2.10 32.53
N ASP A 2 11.64 -3.42 32.60
CA ASP A 2 12.97 -3.98 32.77
C ASP A 2 13.79 -3.94 31.48
N GLU A 3 15.10 -4.26 31.55
CA GLU A 3 16.04 -4.13 30.44
C GLU A 3 15.74 -5.15 29.29
N ASP A 4 15.31 -6.36 29.68
CA ASP A 4 14.96 -7.42 28.71
C ASP A 4 13.69 -7.07 27.93
N LEU A 5 12.66 -6.63 28.61
CA LEU A 5 11.41 -6.18 27.97
C LEU A 5 11.65 -4.95 27.08
N ARG A 6 12.50 -4.02 27.51
CA ARG A 6 12.87 -2.86 26.71
C ARG A 6 13.56 -3.25 25.41
N ALA A 7 14.50 -4.20 25.45
CA ALA A 7 15.17 -4.71 24.26
C ALA A 7 14.18 -5.35 23.29
N ARG A 8 13.21 -6.12 23.79
CA ARG A 8 12.14 -6.71 22.97
C ARG A 8 11.23 -5.64 22.32
N VAL A 9 10.90 -4.60 23.06
CA VAL A 9 10.13 -3.47 22.53
C VAL A 9 10.91 -2.76 21.42
N GLU A 10 12.22 -2.52 21.62
CA GLU A 10 13.08 -1.88 20.62
C GLU A 10 13.19 -2.71 19.35
N GLU A 11 13.39 -4.02 19.44
CA GLU A 11 13.49 -4.94 18.30
C GLU A 11 12.17 -5.01 17.50
N ALA A 12 11.05 -5.19 18.22
CA ALA A 12 9.73 -5.25 17.57
C ALA A 12 9.35 -3.90 16.94
N ALA A 13 9.67 -2.78 17.60
CA ALA A 13 9.45 -1.44 17.08
C ALA A 13 10.32 -1.14 15.84
N GLU A 14 11.59 -1.60 15.84
CA GLU A 14 12.47 -1.43 14.67
C GLU A 14 11.91 -2.17 13.46
N THR A 15 11.51 -3.41 13.62
CA THR A 15 10.90 -4.20 12.55
C THR A 15 9.62 -3.54 12.01
N ALA A 16 8.71 -3.09 12.89
CA ALA A 16 7.47 -2.44 12.51
C ALA A 16 7.71 -1.07 11.82
N ALA A 17 8.68 -0.28 12.31
CA ALA A 17 9.03 1.00 11.71
C ALA A 17 9.67 0.84 10.33
N LEU A 18 10.59 -0.10 10.16
CA LEU A 18 11.21 -0.43 8.88
C LEU A 18 10.17 -0.92 7.87
N PHE A 19 9.28 -1.83 8.28
CA PHE A 19 8.20 -2.32 7.43
C PHE A 19 7.29 -1.19 6.96
N ASN A 20 6.88 -0.30 7.86
CA ASN A 20 6.03 0.86 7.52
C ASN A 20 6.74 1.82 6.55
N ALA A 21 8.01 2.13 6.82
CA ALA A 21 8.79 3.05 6.01
C ALA A 21 9.08 2.51 4.59
N VAL A 22 9.39 1.22 4.47
CA VAL A 22 9.63 0.56 3.17
C VAL A 22 8.34 0.45 2.38
N LYS A 23 7.24 -0.02 3.02
CA LYS A 23 5.93 -0.19 2.38
C LYS A 23 5.37 1.11 1.77
N HIS A 24 5.59 2.23 2.42
CA HIS A 24 5.02 3.52 2.00
C HIS A 24 6.04 4.45 1.34
N GLU A 25 7.27 3.99 1.12
CA GLU A 25 8.39 4.78 0.58
C GLU A 25 8.54 6.16 1.25
N SER A 26 8.29 6.21 2.56
CA SER A 26 8.22 7.45 3.35
C SER A 26 8.77 7.26 4.75
N ASP A 27 8.85 8.33 5.52
CA ASP A 27 9.22 8.25 6.93
C ASP A 27 8.13 7.53 7.73
N ALA A 28 8.57 6.63 8.64
CA ALA A 28 7.66 5.94 9.54
C ALA A 28 7.03 6.92 10.55
N ALA A 29 5.74 6.76 10.81
CA ALA A 29 5.04 7.52 11.83
C ALA A 29 4.86 6.70 13.11
N VAL A 30 5.15 7.28 14.28
CA VAL A 30 4.98 6.61 15.57
C VAL A 30 3.58 6.00 15.73
N GLY A 31 2.53 6.72 15.32
CA GLY A 31 1.15 6.24 15.37
C GLY A 31 0.88 5.02 14.51
N ALA A 32 1.53 4.93 13.34
CA ALA A 32 1.40 3.79 12.44
C ALA A 32 2.14 2.54 12.95
N VAL A 33 3.21 2.74 13.75
CA VAL A 33 4.00 1.66 14.35
C VAL A 33 3.34 1.13 15.62
N MET A 34 2.76 2.01 16.45
CA MET A 34 2.20 1.66 17.76
C MET A 34 1.04 0.66 17.68
N GLY A 35 0.13 0.81 16.74
CA GLY A 35 -1.04 -0.06 16.60
C GLY A 35 -0.64 -1.52 16.41
N PRO A 36 0.03 -1.88 15.31
CA PRO A 36 0.51 -3.23 15.05
C PRO A 36 1.40 -3.77 16.17
N LEU A 37 2.30 -2.95 16.71
CA LEU A 37 3.19 -3.34 17.80
C LEU A 37 2.44 -3.84 19.03
N MET A 38 1.39 -3.12 19.44
CA MET A 38 0.57 -3.46 20.61
C MET A 38 -0.38 -4.63 20.35
N ASP A 39 -0.78 -4.85 19.10
CA ASP A 39 -1.66 -5.96 18.73
C ASP A 39 -0.89 -7.28 18.63
N GLU A 40 0.33 -7.24 18.10
CA GLU A 40 1.23 -8.40 18.02
C GLU A 40 1.83 -8.78 19.38
N ASN A 41 1.98 -7.80 20.30
CA ASN A 41 2.61 -7.98 21.61
C ASN A 41 1.73 -7.45 22.75
N PRO A 42 0.66 -8.18 23.13
CA PRO A 42 -0.29 -7.70 24.15
C PRO A 42 0.34 -7.37 25.50
N GLU A 43 1.46 -8.01 25.84
CA GLU A 43 2.20 -7.75 27.08
C GLU A 43 2.79 -6.34 27.17
N PHE A 44 3.04 -5.67 26.03
CA PHE A 44 3.54 -4.29 26.01
C PHE A 44 2.51 -3.27 26.54
N ARG A 45 1.22 -3.66 26.56
CA ARG A 45 0.13 -2.81 27.07
C ARG A 45 0.26 -2.51 28.55
N GLU A 46 0.91 -3.38 29.34
CA GLU A 46 1.17 -3.15 30.76
C GLU A 46 2.17 -2.00 30.99
N HIS A 47 2.92 -1.62 29.94
CA HIS A 47 3.91 -0.53 29.97
C HIS A 47 3.56 0.58 28.97
N SER A 48 2.28 0.84 28.76
CA SER A 48 1.76 1.82 27.79
C SER A 48 2.22 3.26 28.01
N ASP A 49 2.73 3.60 29.18
CA ASP A 49 3.33 4.88 29.54
C ASP A 49 4.81 5.02 29.13
N GLU A 50 5.56 3.90 29.07
CA GLU A 50 6.99 3.90 28.72
C GLU A 50 7.24 3.56 27.25
N VAL A 51 6.44 2.64 26.66
CA VAL A 51 6.60 2.12 25.29
C VAL A 51 6.60 3.23 24.23
N PRO A 52 5.73 4.27 24.28
CA PRO A 52 5.73 5.33 23.28
C PRO A 52 7.06 6.09 23.18
N GLY A 53 7.74 6.26 24.31
CA GLY A 53 9.05 6.92 24.34
C GLY A 53 10.13 6.09 23.65
N VAL A 54 10.11 4.78 23.86
CA VAL A 54 11.03 3.83 23.20
C VAL A 54 10.75 3.79 21.70
N VAL A 55 9.49 3.63 21.29
CA VAL A 55 9.06 3.61 19.87
C VAL A 55 9.44 4.90 19.17
N GLY A 56 9.25 6.06 19.81
CA GLY A 56 9.65 7.35 19.25
C GLY A 56 11.15 7.45 18.97
N GLY A 57 11.98 6.93 19.86
CA GLY A 57 13.43 6.85 19.65
C GLY A 57 13.84 5.91 18.53
N VAL A 58 13.16 4.77 18.38
CA VAL A 58 13.39 3.81 17.31
C VAL A 58 12.98 4.38 15.96
N VAL A 59 11.78 4.94 15.87
CA VAL A 59 11.25 5.59 14.65
C VAL A 59 12.20 6.70 14.18
N GLY A 60 12.72 7.52 15.11
CA GLY A 60 13.72 8.54 14.77
C GLY A 60 14.96 7.94 14.10
N ARG A 61 15.54 6.88 14.67
CA ARG A 61 16.72 6.19 14.10
C ARG A 61 16.43 5.58 12.71
N VAL A 62 15.26 4.99 12.52
CA VAL A 62 14.85 4.43 11.24
C VAL A 62 14.67 5.54 10.20
N ASN A 63 14.10 6.67 10.57
CA ASN A 63 13.89 7.80 9.66
C ASN A 63 15.20 8.50 9.26
N ASP A 64 16.25 8.39 10.07
CA ASP A 64 17.59 8.89 9.72
C ASP A 64 18.31 8.01 8.67
N MET A 65 17.82 6.78 8.39
CA MET A 65 18.34 5.87 7.37
C MET A 65 17.83 6.25 5.98
N SER A 66 18.63 6.01 4.95
CA SER A 66 18.16 6.07 3.56
C SER A 66 17.14 4.94 3.28
N HIS A 67 16.37 5.09 2.20
CA HIS A 67 15.40 4.06 1.79
C HIS A 67 16.07 2.69 1.54
N GLU A 68 17.24 2.71 0.93
CA GLU A 68 18.04 1.51 0.63
C GLU A 68 18.51 0.80 1.92
N GLU A 69 19.03 1.57 2.89
CA GLU A 69 19.41 1.04 4.21
C GLU A 69 18.24 0.46 4.99
N ARG A 70 17.04 1.10 4.91
CA ARG A 70 15.82 0.58 5.53
C ARG A 70 15.42 -0.78 4.96
N ALA A 71 15.46 -0.93 3.63
CA ALA A 71 15.13 -2.17 2.94
C ALA A 71 16.12 -3.29 3.28
N GLU A 72 17.43 -3.02 3.23
CA GLU A 72 18.46 -3.99 3.62
C GLU A 72 18.32 -4.41 5.09
N ARG A 73 18.03 -3.45 5.97
CA ARG A 73 17.87 -3.72 7.40
C ARG A 73 16.62 -4.54 7.69
N LEU A 74 15.50 -4.27 7.00
CA LEU A 74 14.27 -5.06 7.10
C LEU A 74 14.49 -6.49 6.64
N GLN A 75 15.17 -6.67 5.49
CA GLN A 75 15.50 -7.98 4.95
C GLN A 75 16.39 -8.79 5.91
N ALA A 76 17.31 -8.14 6.62
CA ALA A 76 18.18 -8.80 7.58
C ALA A 76 17.47 -9.19 8.89
N LEU A 77 16.54 -8.35 9.40
CA LEU A 77 15.83 -8.57 10.65
C LEU A 77 14.59 -9.45 10.51
N ALA A 78 13.83 -9.28 9.43
CA ALA A 78 12.55 -9.95 9.20
C ALA A 78 12.40 -10.32 7.72
N PRO A 79 13.17 -11.30 7.21
CA PRO A 79 13.16 -11.68 5.80
C PRO A 79 11.77 -12.10 5.29
N GLU A 80 10.99 -12.80 6.11
CA GLU A 80 9.63 -13.21 5.76
C GLU A 80 8.71 -12.00 5.50
N ARG A 81 8.78 -10.96 6.34
CA ARG A 81 8.02 -9.71 6.14
C ARG A 81 8.49 -8.92 4.93
N TYR A 82 9.78 -8.96 4.64
CA TYR A 82 10.32 -8.32 3.43
C TYR A 82 9.84 -9.04 2.16
N GLU A 83 9.83 -10.38 2.17
CA GLU A 83 9.30 -11.18 1.05
C GLU A 83 7.80 -10.96 0.83
N GLU A 84 7.01 -10.88 1.92
CA GLU A 84 5.58 -10.53 1.84
C GLU A 84 5.37 -9.15 1.20
N LEU A 85 6.19 -8.16 1.57
CA LEU A 85 6.11 -6.82 1.03
C LEU A 85 6.40 -6.80 -0.48
N MET A 86 7.46 -7.50 -0.90
CA MET A 86 7.82 -7.60 -2.32
C MET A 86 6.77 -8.36 -3.12
N ALA A 87 6.14 -9.38 -2.54
CA ALA A 87 5.05 -10.11 -3.18
C ALA A 87 3.76 -9.27 -3.31
N GLU A 88 3.49 -8.38 -2.33
CA GLU A 88 2.38 -7.40 -2.43
C GLU A 88 2.63 -6.39 -3.55
N ASP A 89 3.87 -5.90 -3.69
CA ASP A 89 4.27 -4.94 -4.72
C ASP A 89 4.16 -5.55 -6.13
N GLU A 90 4.62 -6.80 -6.30
CA GLU A 90 4.41 -7.55 -7.55
C GLU A 90 2.92 -7.74 -7.88
N GLY A 91 2.05 -7.80 -6.87
CA GLY A 91 0.59 -7.92 -7.02
C GLY A 91 -0.09 -6.60 -7.41
N GLU A 92 0.44 -5.44 -6.98
CA GLU A 92 -0.08 -4.13 -7.37
C GLU A 92 0.22 -3.79 -8.85
N ASP A 93 1.35 -4.26 -9.37
CA ASP A 93 1.72 -4.15 -10.78
C ASP A 93 1.22 -5.31 -11.66
N ALA A 94 0.43 -6.24 -11.10
CA ALA A 94 -0.13 -7.34 -11.86
C ALA A 94 -0.96 -6.82 -13.04
N PRO A 95 -0.70 -7.29 -14.26
CA PRO A 95 -1.47 -6.87 -15.41
C PRO A 95 -2.96 -7.23 -15.20
N LEU A 96 -3.84 -6.41 -15.76
CA LEU A 96 -5.27 -6.71 -15.71
C LEU A 96 -5.51 -8.13 -16.28
N PRO A 97 -6.45 -8.90 -15.71
CA PRO A 97 -6.76 -10.24 -16.22
C PRO A 97 -7.26 -10.14 -17.67
N ASP A 98 -6.95 -11.16 -18.46
CA ASP A 98 -7.45 -11.23 -19.83
C ASP A 98 -8.98 -11.18 -19.88
N LEU A 99 -9.50 -10.50 -20.92
CA LEU A 99 -10.93 -10.49 -21.15
C LEU A 99 -11.40 -11.89 -21.61
N PRO A 100 -12.50 -12.41 -21.05
CA PRO A 100 -13.02 -13.72 -21.45
C PRO A 100 -13.47 -13.69 -22.92
N ASN A 101 -13.19 -14.78 -23.64
CA ASN A 101 -13.60 -15.01 -25.03
C ASN A 101 -13.13 -13.93 -26.02
N VAL A 102 -12.05 -13.20 -25.73
CA VAL A 102 -11.54 -12.14 -26.59
C VAL A 102 -11.18 -12.66 -27.99
N ASP A 103 -10.70 -13.90 -28.08
CA ASP A 103 -10.31 -14.55 -29.34
C ASP A 103 -11.50 -14.88 -30.28
N GLU A 104 -12.73 -14.77 -29.78
CA GLU A 104 -13.94 -14.98 -30.58
C GLU A 104 -14.38 -13.74 -31.37
N TYR A 105 -13.70 -12.60 -31.16
CA TYR A 105 -14.05 -11.31 -31.72
C TYR A 105 -12.89 -10.71 -32.53
N ASP A 106 -13.20 -10.11 -33.65
CA ASP A 106 -12.20 -9.46 -34.52
C ASP A 106 -11.65 -8.14 -33.91
N GLU A 107 -12.39 -7.53 -32.97
CA GLU A 107 -12.03 -6.25 -32.36
C GLU A 107 -12.65 -6.10 -30.99
N VAL A 108 -11.85 -5.65 -30.04
CA VAL A 108 -12.32 -5.30 -28.68
C VAL A 108 -12.87 -3.89 -28.66
N ARG A 109 -14.17 -3.74 -28.41
CA ARG A 109 -14.86 -2.46 -28.32
C ARG A 109 -15.34 -2.20 -26.91
N MET A 110 -14.95 -1.07 -26.35
CA MET A 110 -15.28 -0.68 -24.99
C MET A 110 -15.98 0.66 -24.94
N ARG A 111 -16.75 0.88 -23.87
CA ARG A 111 -17.48 2.13 -23.66
C ARG A 111 -17.33 2.62 -22.23
N CYS A 112 -17.02 3.91 -22.10
CA CYS A 112 -17.11 4.67 -20.87
C CYS A 112 -18.24 5.71 -21.00
N ALA A 113 -19.18 5.72 -20.06
CA ALA A 113 -20.33 6.62 -20.10
C ALA A 113 -20.46 7.39 -18.78
N PRO A 114 -19.56 8.35 -18.51
CA PRO A 114 -19.65 9.17 -17.32
C PRO A 114 -20.83 10.14 -17.38
N ASN A 115 -21.47 10.36 -16.23
CA ASN A 115 -22.45 11.43 -16.06
C ASN A 115 -21.71 12.76 -15.78
N PRO A 116 -22.06 13.90 -16.45
CA PRO A 116 -21.38 15.18 -16.32
C PRO A 116 -21.78 16.00 -15.08
N ASN A 117 -22.36 15.40 -14.03
CA ASN A 117 -22.93 16.08 -12.87
C ASN A 117 -21.91 16.77 -11.93
N GLY A 118 -20.65 16.83 -12.28
CA GLY A 118 -19.62 17.51 -11.50
C GLY A 118 -18.20 17.17 -11.91
N PRO A 119 -17.21 17.74 -11.21
CA PRO A 119 -15.81 17.44 -11.51
C PRO A 119 -15.50 15.99 -11.16
N TRP A 120 -14.70 15.34 -12.02
CA TRP A 120 -14.24 13.99 -11.76
C TRP A 120 -13.29 13.97 -10.56
N HIS A 121 -13.46 12.99 -9.70
CA HIS A 121 -12.57 12.67 -8.60
C HIS A 121 -11.84 11.33 -8.87
N LEU A 122 -10.89 10.96 -8.03
CA LEU A 122 -10.08 9.75 -8.20
C LEU A 122 -10.93 8.48 -8.40
N GLY A 123 -12.04 8.34 -7.67
CA GLY A 123 -12.97 7.22 -7.84
C GLY A 123 -13.62 7.15 -9.23
N SER A 124 -13.90 8.31 -9.84
CA SER A 124 -14.45 8.39 -11.21
C SER A 124 -13.39 8.07 -12.27
N ALA A 125 -12.12 8.36 -12.00
CA ALA A 125 -11.00 8.11 -12.90
C ALA A 125 -10.68 6.60 -13.06
N ARG A 126 -11.05 5.77 -12.08
CA ARG A 126 -10.78 4.32 -12.10
C ARG A 126 -11.36 3.63 -13.35
N MET A 127 -12.61 3.92 -13.71
CA MET A 127 -13.27 3.27 -14.84
C MET A 127 -12.58 3.58 -16.17
N PRO A 128 -12.34 4.84 -16.56
CA PRO A 128 -11.64 5.14 -17.81
C PRO A 128 -10.17 4.65 -17.80
N ALA A 129 -9.51 4.59 -16.66
CA ALA A 129 -8.17 4.03 -16.56
C ALA A 129 -8.16 2.53 -16.91
N VAL A 130 -9.01 1.73 -16.28
CA VAL A 130 -9.13 0.29 -16.56
C VAL A 130 -9.50 0.04 -18.02
N ILE A 131 -10.47 0.78 -18.57
CA ILE A 131 -10.89 0.66 -19.98
C ILE A 131 -9.75 1.07 -20.92
N GLY A 132 -9.00 2.12 -20.58
CA GLY A 132 -7.84 2.58 -21.32
C GLY A 132 -6.75 1.52 -21.39
N THR A 133 -6.45 0.87 -20.27
CA THR A 133 -5.48 -0.23 -20.20
C THR A 133 -5.89 -1.40 -21.11
N TYR A 134 -7.15 -1.85 -21.04
CA TYR A 134 -7.64 -2.90 -21.93
C TYR A 134 -7.61 -2.49 -23.41
N LYS A 135 -7.92 -1.21 -23.70
CA LYS A 135 -7.78 -0.70 -25.06
C LYS A 135 -6.36 -0.86 -25.59
N GLU A 136 -5.35 -0.58 -24.75
CA GLU A 136 -3.94 -0.72 -25.13
C GLU A 136 -3.53 -2.19 -25.25
N MET A 137 -3.96 -3.04 -24.31
CA MET A 137 -3.65 -4.48 -24.32
C MET A 137 -4.12 -5.20 -25.59
N TYR A 138 -5.28 -4.83 -26.13
CA TYR A 138 -5.90 -5.52 -27.26
C TYR A 138 -5.94 -4.68 -28.56
N ASP A 139 -5.22 -3.57 -28.64
CA ASP A 139 -5.30 -2.60 -29.74
C ASP A 139 -6.76 -2.28 -30.11
N GLY A 140 -7.58 -2.18 -29.08
CA GLY A 140 -9.02 -2.06 -29.18
C GLY A 140 -9.50 -0.62 -29.37
N TRP A 141 -10.80 -0.45 -29.37
CA TRP A 141 -11.45 0.85 -29.54
C TRP A 141 -12.25 1.25 -28.29
N MET A 142 -12.20 2.54 -27.92
CA MET A 142 -12.93 3.07 -26.77
C MET A 142 -13.81 4.25 -27.16
N LEU A 143 -15.11 4.15 -26.83
CA LEU A 143 -16.07 5.25 -26.90
C LEU A 143 -16.23 5.90 -25.54
N VAL A 144 -16.02 7.20 -25.46
CA VAL A 144 -16.45 8.00 -24.30
C VAL A 144 -17.74 8.73 -24.68
N ARG A 145 -18.83 8.47 -23.95
CA ARG A 145 -20.12 9.12 -24.12
C ARG A 145 -20.53 9.77 -22.82
N PHE A 146 -20.81 11.05 -22.86
CA PHE A 146 -21.36 11.76 -21.70
C PHE A 146 -22.89 11.59 -21.69
N ASP A 147 -23.39 10.83 -20.73
CA ASP A 147 -24.80 10.56 -20.54
C ASP A 147 -25.33 11.49 -19.45
N ASP A 148 -25.93 12.63 -19.87
CA ASP A 148 -26.66 13.52 -18.98
C ASP A 148 -28.05 12.89 -18.71
N THR A 149 -28.13 12.18 -17.59
CA THR A 149 -29.37 11.45 -17.20
C THR A 149 -30.12 12.12 -16.06
N ASP A 150 -29.65 13.25 -15.59
CA ASP A 150 -30.26 14.00 -14.49
C ASP A 150 -31.14 15.12 -15.09
N PRO A 151 -32.48 14.95 -15.15
CA PRO A 151 -33.35 16.02 -15.61
C PRO A 151 -33.38 17.11 -14.56
N GLU A 152 -33.06 18.36 -14.94
CA GLU A 152 -33.30 19.55 -14.14
C GLU A 152 -34.80 19.74 -13.82
#